data_46d45cb899ed911804ff51fd813d613d
#
_entry.id   46d45cb899ed911804ff51fd813d613d
#
_cell.length_a   1.000
_cell.length_b   1.000
_cell.length_c   1.000
_cell.angle_alpha   90.00
_cell.angle_beta   90.00
_cell.angle_gamma   90.00
#
_symmetry.space_group_name_H-M   'P 1'
#
loop_
_entity.id
_entity.type
_entity.pdbx_description
1 polymer ?
#
loop_
_entity_poly.entity_id
_entity_poly.type
_entity_poly.pdbx_seq_one_letter_code
_entity_poly.pdbx_strand_id
1 'polypeptide(L)'
;SYMAAGGKAIVVTTYTDQDMTNFKSILDEYGVSVTKGILAETDNGHYYQNPFYLIPEVKSNTYTSDFADSKYVFAPYAQGLTVSENDALSVTQMLVTSENAVVKDDPQNMTSYESEDGDETGQFTLGAKVEKTADDTTSTLFVFSSENLFTDESSQMVGGSNLQLFTRVINDLSEEQSSVSIPVKEYTQESITVPQNQFVFLGLTTVILLPVLLLTAGIVIWVRTVSYTHL
;
A
#
# COMPACT_ATOMS: atom_id res chain seq x y z
N SER A 1 19.44 13.89 -25.40
CA SER A 1 18.29 13.07 -25.03
C SER A 1 17.22 13.95 -24.40
N TYR A 2 15.97 13.48 -24.31
CA TYR A 2 14.85 14.20 -23.68
C TYR A 2 15.17 14.61 -22.23
N MET A 3 15.68 13.68 -21.43
CA MET A 3 16.03 13.96 -20.03
C MET A 3 17.16 14.99 -19.92
N ALA A 4 18.20 14.91 -20.78
CA ALA A 4 19.30 15.90 -20.78
C ALA A 4 18.85 17.32 -21.13
N ALA A 5 17.69 17.49 -21.76
CA ALA A 5 17.08 18.79 -22.05
C ALA A 5 16.10 19.28 -20.96
N GLY A 6 16.18 18.74 -19.74
CA GLY A 6 15.28 19.09 -18.63
C GLY A 6 13.95 18.33 -18.66
N GLY A 7 13.92 17.19 -19.33
CA GLY A 7 12.72 16.34 -19.39
C GLY A 7 12.27 15.81 -18.03
N LYS A 8 10.99 15.47 -17.93
CA LYS A 8 10.38 14.88 -16.74
C LYS A 8 9.80 13.52 -17.09
N ALA A 9 9.98 12.51 -16.24
CA ALA A 9 9.50 11.16 -16.47
C ALA A 9 8.98 10.51 -15.19
N ILE A 10 8.03 9.56 -15.35
CA ILE A 10 7.68 8.59 -14.33
C ILE A 10 8.18 7.22 -14.78
N VAL A 11 8.80 6.51 -13.88
CA VAL A 11 9.21 5.13 -14.06
C VAL A 11 8.58 4.29 -12.96
N VAL A 12 8.00 3.16 -13.34
CA VAL A 12 7.49 2.16 -12.41
C VAL A 12 8.24 0.86 -12.67
N THR A 13 8.90 0.32 -11.64
CA THR A 13 9.57 -0.97 -11.73
C THR A 13 8.63 -2.11 -11.36
N THR A 14 8.90 -3.28 -11.88
CA THR A 14 8.23 -4.52 -11.53
C THR A 14 9.24 -5.65 -11.46
N TYR A 15 8.94 -6.66 -10.63
CA TYR A 15 9.79 -7.84 -10.54
C TYR A 15 9.83 -8.59 -11.88
N THR A 16 11.03 -8.95 -12.29
CA THR A 16 11.27 -9.78 -13.49
C THR A 16 12.55 -10.58 -13.34
N ASP A 17 12.54 -11.81 -13.84
CA ASP A 17 13.74 -12.66 -13.93
C ASP A 17 14.68 -12.26 -15.08
N GLN A 18 14.24 -11.32 -15.93
CA GLN A 18 15.03 -10.87 -17.07
C GLN A 18 16.08 -9.83 -16.67
N ASP A 19 17.24 -9.89 -17.27
CA ASP A 19 18.25 -8.84 -17.12
C ASP A 19 17.85 -7.60 -17.93
N MET A 20 17.48 -6.53 -17.22
CA MET A 20 17.03 -5.25 -17.77
C MET A 20 18.18 -4.23 -17.80
N THR A 21 19.38 -4.62 -18.27
CA THR A 21 20.61 -3.80 -18.20
C THR A 21 20.42 -2.38 -18.72
N ASN A 22 19.79 -2.19 -19.88
CA ASN A 22 19.56 -0.85 -20.44
C ASN A 22 18.58 -0.01 -19.62
N PHE A 23 17.58 -0.65 -19.03
CA PHE A 23 16.63 0.02 -18.14
C PHE A 23 17.29 0.43 -16.83
N LYS A 24 18.07 -0.47 -16.23
CA LYS A 24 18.83 -0.19 -15.02
C LYS A 24 19.82 0.95 -15.22
N SER A 25 20.50 1.02 -16.37
CA SER A 25 21.44 2.11 -16.65
C SER A 25 20.79 3.50 -16.68
N ILE A 26 19.49 3.59 -17.04
CA ILE A 26 18.75 4.85 -16.98
C ILE A 26 18.50 5.24 -15.52
N LEU A 27 18.15 4.27 -14.67
CA LEU A 27 17.94 4.50 -13.24
C LEU A 27 19.25 4.87 -12.54
N ASP A 28 20.33 4.18 -12.88
CA ASP A 28 21.68 4.44 -12.32
C ASP A 28 22.15 5.88 -12.59
N GLU A 29 21.78 6.48 -13.74
CA GLU A 29 22.06 7.89 -14.01
C GLU A 29 21.37 8.86 -13.01
N TYR A 30 20.32 8.41 -12.37
CA TYR A 30 19.59 9.14 -11.31
C TYR A 30 19.91 8.61 -9.90
N GLY A 31 20.98 7.83 -9.76
CA GLY A 31 21.38 7.27 -8.47
C GLY A 31 20.36 6.28 -7.87
N VAL A 32 19.54 5.67 -8.72
CA VAL A 32 18.51 4.70 -8.30
C VAL A 32 18.94 3.30 -8.66
N SER A 33 19.05 2.42 -7.68
CA SER A 33 19.27 0.99 -7.87
C SER A 33 18.04 0.21 -7.40
N VAL A 34 17.75 -0.91 -8.07
CA VAL A 34 16.58 -1.76 -7.80
C VAL A 34 17.05 -3.10 -7.27
N THR A 35 16.46 -3.59 -6.17
CA THR A 35 16.73 -4.92 -5.64
C THR A 35 16.35 -6.00 -6.65
N LYS A 36 16.99 -7.17 -6.53
CA LYS A 36 16.74 -8.28 -7.45
C LYS A 36 15.38 -8.94 -7.21
N GLY A 37 14.96 -9.04 -5.96
CA GLY A 37 13.75 -9.72 -5.52
C GLY A 37 12.57 -8.80 -5.20
N ILE A 38 11.55 -9.38 -4.59
CA ILE A 38 10.36 -8.68 -4.05
C ILE A 38 10.55 -8.47 -2.55
N LEU A 39 10.09 -7.35 -2.05
CA LEU A 39 10.11 -7.04 -0.62
C LEU A 39 9.00 -7.78 0.12
N ALA A 40 9.37 -8.46 1.18
CA ALA A 40 8.48 -8.94 2.23
C ALA A 40 8.64 -8.05 3.47
N GLU A 41 7.54 -7.59 4.02
CA GLU A 41 7.54 -6.81 5.25
C GLU A 41 7.27 -7.74 6.44
N THR A 42 8.13 -7.69 7.47
CA THR A 42 7.99 -8.55 8.65
C THR A 42 7.38 -7.81 9.85
N ASP A 43 7.26 -6.48 9.78
CA ASP A 43 6.56 -5.68 10.78
C ASP A 43 5.05 -5.67 10.50
N ASN A 44 4.26 -6.21 11.44
CA ASN A 44 2.80 -6.33 11.35
C ASN A 44 2.05 -5.00 11.13
N GLY A 45 2.69 -3.85 11.39
CA GLY A 45 2.13 -2.52 11.14
C GLY A 45 2.25 -2.06 9.68
N HIS A 46 3.08 -2.74 8.88
CA HIS A 46 3.53 -2.30 7.56
C HIS A 46 3.12 -3.22 6.41
N TYR A 47 2.23 -4.20 6.65
CA TYR A 47 1.62 -5.01 5.60
C TYR A 47 0.17 -5.39 5.92
N TYR A 48 -0.57 -5.84 4.92
CA TYR A 48 -1.97 -6.27 5.04
C TYR A 48 -2.13 -7.75 4.65
N GLN A 49 -2.44 -8.61 5.62
CA GLN A 49 -2.68 -10.06 5.48
C GLN A 49 -1.51 -10.89 4.93
N ASN A 50 -0.78 -10.39 3.95
CA ASN A 50 0.34 -11.06 3.31
C ASN A 50 1.58 -10.13 3.37
N PRO A 51 2.75 -10.60 3.82
CA PRO A 51 3.98 -9.80 3.88
C PRO A 51 4.40 -9.12 2.57
N PHE A 52 3.94 -9.58 1.41
CA PHE A 52 4.14 -8.90 0.13
C PHE A 52 3.14 -7.78 -0.16
N TYR A 53 2.13 -7.60 0.69
CA TYR A 53 1.12 -6.54 0.57
C TYR A 53 1.48 -5.36 1.47
N LEU A 54 2.47 -4.61 1.01
CA LEU A 54 3.10 -3.55 1.79
C LEU A 54 2.16 -2.36 2.05
N ILE A 55 2.22 -1.87 3.28
CA ILE A 55 1.64 -0.59 3.71
C ILE A 55 2.83 0.30 4.10
N PRO A 56 3.44 1.01 3.15
CA PRO A 56 4.64 1.79 3.41
C PRO A 56 4.40 2.96 4.36
N GLU A 57 5.46 3.38 5.02
CA GLU A 57 5.51 4.66 5.71
C GLU A 57 5.49 5.79 4.67
N VAL A 58 4.60 6.75 4.84
CA VAL A 58 4.49 7.93 3.97
C VAL A 58 5.34 9.05 4.55
N LYS A 59 6.43 9.41 3.88
CA LYS A 59 7.28 10.54 4.28
C LYS A 59 6.58 11.86 3.94
N SER A 60 6.52 12.77 4.90
CA SER A 60 5.89 14.09 4.71
C SER A 60 6.73 14.97 3.78
N ASN A 61 6.14 15.37 2.67
CA ASN A 61 6.73 16.28 1.68
C ASN A 61 5.62 16.99 0.88
N THR A 62 5.96 17.72 -0.18
CA THR A 62 4.99 18.48 -1.01
C THR A 62 3.88 17.60 -1.60
N TYR A 63 4.16 16.31 -1.90
CA TYR A 63 3.21 15.38 -2.53
C TYR A 63 2.32 14.66 -1.52
N THR A 64 2.75 14.58 -0.26
CA THR A 64 2.19 13.70 0.77
C THR A 64 1.82 14.42 2.07
N SER A 65 1.91 15.75 2.12
CA SER A 65 1.71 16.53 3.35
C SER A 65 0.37 16.33 4.05
N ASP A 66 -0.68 15.95 3.31
CA ASP A 66 -2.02 15.67 3.84
C ASP A 66 -2.32 14.16 3.95
N PHE A 67 -1.31 13.32 3.76
CA PHE A 67 -1.42 11.87 4.02
C PHE A 67 -1.16 11.54 5.51
N ALA A 68 -0.77 12.54 6.32
CA ALA A 68 -0.45 12.33 7.72
C ALA A 68 -1.58 11.62 8.49
N ASP A 69 -1.22 10.66 9.31
CA ASP A 69 -2.00 9.96 10.35
C ASP A 69 -3.28 9.21 9.95
N SER A 70 -3.86 9.45 8.77
CA SER A 70 -5.17 8.87 8.43
C SER A 70 -5.26 8.23 7.04
N LYS A 71 -4.24 8.39 6.22
CA LYS A 71 -4.21 7.84 4.86
C LYS A 71 -3.07 6.84 4.71
N TYR A 72 -3.41 5.67 4.22
CA TYR A 72 -2.45 4.64 3.88
C TYR A 72 -2.21 4.62 2.37
N VAL A 73 -1.05 4.12 1.98
CA VAL A 73 -0.72 3.74 0.61
C VAL A 73 -0.56 2.22 0.58
N PHE A 74 -1.02 1.58 -0.48
CA PHE A 74 -0.92 0.14 -0.65
C PHE A 74 -0.02 -0.18 -1.85
N ALA A 75 1.10 -0.86 -1.60
CA ALA A 75 2.13 -1.16 -2.59
C ALA A 75 2.42 -2.66 -2.65
N PRO A 76 1.52 -3.46 -3.26
CA PRO A 76 1.72 -4.91 -3.32
C PRO A 76 2.83 -5.29 -4.31
N TYR A 77 3.59 -6.34 -3.93
CA TYR A 77 4.66 -6.92 -4.74
C TYR A 77 5.74 -5.93 -5.19
N ALA A 78 6.10 -5.02 -4.30
CA ALA A 78 7.10 -4.01 -4.58
C ALA A 78 8.53 -4.57 -4.53
N GLN A 79 9.42 -4.01 -5.36
CA GLN A 79 10.86 -4.18 -5.23
C GLN A 79 11.43 -3.12 -4.27
N GLY A 80 12.63 -3.33 -3.77
CA GLY A 80 13.33 -2.30 -3.00
C GLY A 80 14.06 -1.34 -3.95
N LEU A 81 13.97 -0.05 -3.66
CA LEU A 81 14.81 0.96 -4.30
C LEU A 81 15.83 1.48 -3.29
N THR A 82 17.08 1.54 -3.72
CA THR A 82 18.13 2.32 -3.04
C THR A 82 18.34 3.59 -3.83
N VAL A 83 18.25 4.74 -3.17
CA VAL A 83 18.37 6.05 -3.82
C VAL A 83 19.54 6.80 -3.20
N SER A 84 20.49 7.23 -4.03
CA SER A 84 21.70 7.94 -3.60
C SER A 84 21.57 9.43 -3.90
N GLU A 85 21.84 10.26 -2.90
CA GLU A 85 21.90 11.72 -3.00
C GLU A 85 23.35 12.17 -3.16
N ASN A 86 23.59 13.19 -3.99
CA ASN A 86 24.88 13.83 -4.15
C ASN A 86 24.72 15.28 -4.66
N ASP A 87 25.81 15.98 -4.92
CA ASP A 87 25.78 17.40 -5.34
C ASP A 87 24.96 17.65 -6.63
N ALA A 88 24.81 16.65 -7.49
CA ALA A 88 24.04 16.74 -8.74
C ALA A 88 22.64 16.14 -8.63
N LEU A 89 22.34 15.37 -7.59
CA LEU A 89 21.10 14.62 -7.40
C LEU A 89 20.43 15.03 -6.08
N SER A 90 19.23 15.59 -6.18
CA SER A 90 18.37 15.88 -5.04
C SER A 90 17.25 14.85 -4.97
N VAL A 91 17.03 14.26 -3.79
CA VAL A 91 16.08 13.17 -3.57
C VAL A 91 14.97 13.61 -2.63
N THR A 92 13.72 13.39 -3.05
CA THR A 92 12.55 13.52 -2.20
C THR A 92 11.87 12.16 -2.07
N GLN A 93 12.11 11.47 -0.95
CA GLN A 93 11.43 10.21 -0.66
C GLN A 93 9.96 10.46 -0.33
N MET A 94 9.08 9.62 -0.87
CA MET A 94 7.63 9.67 -0.63
C MET A 94 7.14 8.46 0.17
N LEU A 95 7.62 7.28 -0.20
CA LEU A 95 7.20 5.99 0.36
C LEU A 95 8.44 5.18 0.73
N VAL A 96 8.46 4.64 1.94
CA VAL A 96 9.54 3.75 2.42
C VAL A 96 8.97 2.58 3.20
N THR A 97 9.71 1.48 3.28
CA THR A 97 9.37 0.35 4.16
C THR A 97 9.75 0.64 5.61
N SER A 98 9.42 -0.28 6.52
CA SER A 98 10.06 -0.31 7.84
C SER A 98 11.54 -0.74 7.71
N GLU A 99 12.26 -0.71 8.83
CA GLU A 99 13.62 -1.24 8.95
C GLU A 99 13.68 -2.79 8.89
N ASN A 100 12.53 -3.45 8.95
CA ASN A 100 12.41 -4.91 9.02
C ASN A 100 12.00 -5.55 7.68
N ALA A 101 12.04 -4.80 6.59
CA ALA A 101 11.76 -5.34 5.27
C ALA A 101 12.90 -6.25 4.80
N VAL A 102 12.54 -7.31 4.08
CA VAL A 102 13.44 -8.36 3.59
C VAL A 102 13.26 -8.52 2.09
N VAL A 103 14.35 -8.56 1.34
CA VAL A 103 14.33 -8.86 -0.10
C VAL A 103 14.28 -10.37 -0.30
N LYS A 104 13.27 -10.89 -0.96
CA LYS A 104 13.15 -12.29 -1.36
C LYS A 104 13.46 -12.45 -2.85
N ASP A 105 14.65 -12.94 -3.14
CA ASP A 105 15.17 -13.07 -4.51
C ASP A 105 14.37 -14.09 -5.34
N ASP A 106 13.88 -15.14 -4.70
CA ASP A 106 13.03 -16.18 -5.32
C ASP A 106 11.70 -16.32 -4.57
N PRO A 107 10.73 -15.40 -4.80
CA PRO A 107 9.48 -15.39 -4.07
C PRO A 107 8.58 -16.60 -4.35
N GLN A 108 8.87 -17.38 -5.40
CA GLN A 108 8.09 -18.57 -5.75
C GLN A 108 8.54 -19.81 -4.98
N ASN A 109 9.82 -19.90 -4.60
CA ASN A 109 10.40 -21.06 -3.92
C ASN A 109 10.84 -20.75 -2.47
N MET A 110 10.53 -19.58 -1.94
CA MET A 110 10.86 -19.23 -0.56
C MET A 110 10.13 -20.12 0.45
N THR A 111 10.75 -20.35 1.61
CA THR A 111 10.20 -21.16 2.70
C THR A 111 9.68 -20.31 3.86
N SER A 112 10.13 -19.07 3.96
CA SER A 112 9.77 -18.12 5.01
C SER A 112 9.78 -16.69 4.49
N TYR A 113 8.97 -15.81 5.10
CA TYR A 113 9.03 -14.37 4.90
C TYR A 113 10.08 -13.69 5.78
N GLU A 114 10.48 -14.36 6.87
CA GLU A 114 11.53 -13.89 7.76
C GLU A 114 12.88 -13.88 7.04
N SER A 115 13.81 -13.07 7.55
CA SER A 115 15.17 -13.00 7.01
C SER A 115 15.90 -14.32 7.17
N GLU A 116 16.50 -14.80 6.09
CA GLU A 116 17.35 -15.97 6.02
C GLU A 116 18.79 -15.56 5.66
N ASP A 117 19.75 -16.47 5.83
CA ASP A 117 21.16 -16.20 5.51
C ASP A 117 21.33 -15.80 4.04
N GLY A 118 21.81 -14.57 3.81
CA GLY A 118 22.03 -14.01 2.47
C GLY A 118 20.95 -13.06 1.97
N ASP A 119 19.81 -12.94 2.68
CA ASP A 119 18.79 -11.97 2.34
C ASP A 119 19.27 -10.53 2.65
N GLU A 120 18.98 -9.62 1.76
CA GLU A 120 19.16 -8.19 2.00
C GLU A 120 18.01 -7.67 2.86
N THR A 121 18.33 -6.96 3.95
CA THR A 121 17.34 -6.45 4.92
C THR A 121 17.56 -4.98 5.23
N GLY A 122 16.50 -4.27 5.60
CA GLY A 122 16.56 -2.88 6.02
C GLY A 122 15.41 -2.04 5.47
N GLN A 123 15.57 -0.72 5.58
CA GLN A 123 14.60 0.21 5.01
C GLN A 123 14.88 0.44 3.51
N PHE A 124 13.86 0.26 2.69
CA PHE A 124 13.91 0.49 1.25
C PHE A 124 12.96 1.61 0.84
N THR A 125 13.33 2.37 -0.17
CA THR A 125 12.44 3.32 -0.82
C THR A 125 11.49 2.57 -1.77
N LEU A 126 10.20 2.95 -1.78
CA LEU A 126 9.18 2.43 -2.70
C LEU A 126 8.67 3.49 -3.67
N GLY A 127 8.91 4.75 -3.36
CA GLY A 127 8.55 5.88 -4.20
C GLY A 127 9.38 7.10 -3.89
N ALA A 128 9.99 7.70 -4.89
CA ALA A 128 10.80 8.91 -4.77
C ALA A 128 10.72 9.79 -6.02
N LYS A 129 10.98 11.08 -5.81
CA LYS A 129 11.34 12.04 -6.84
C LYS A 129 12.85 12.24 -6.80
N VAL A 130 13.52 12.14 -7.93
CA VAL A 130 14.93 12.47 -8.08
C VAL A 130 15.08 13.57 -9.11
N GLU A 131 15.71 14.65 -8.73
CA GLU A 131 16.05 15.78 -9.58
C GLU A 131 17.55 15.76 -9.87
N LYS A 132 17.90 15.74 -11.16
CA LYS A 132 19.28 15.76 -11.62
C LYS A 132 19.57 17.12 -12.26
N THR A 133 20.51 17.86 -11.68
CA THR A 133 20.93 19.16 -12.21
C THR A 133 22.29 19.04 -12.90
N ALA A 134 22.36 19.41 -14.18
CA ALA A 134 23.57 19.46 -14.97
C ALA A 134 23.51 20.66 -15.91
N ASP A 135 24.59 21.45 -16.01
CA ASP A 135 24.70 22.60 -16.91
C ASP A 135 23.50 23.56 -16.85
N ASP A 136 23.09 23.95 -15.61
CA ASP A 136 21.92 24.80 -15.32
C ASP A 136 20.56 24.24 -15.78
N THR A 137 20.51 22.96 -16.14
CA THR A 137 19.28 22.26 -16.55
C THR A 137 18.93 21.19 -15.52
N THR A 138 17.70 21.21 -15.04
CA THR A 138 17.20 20.19 -14.08
C THR A 138 16.21 19.26 -14.76
N SER A 139 16.50 17.98 -14.74
CA SER A 139 15.58 16.91 -15.14
C SER A 139 14.98 16.20 -13.93
N THR A 140 13.78 15.71 -14.08
CA THR A 140 13.02 15.08 -12.96
C THR A 140 12.62 13.67 -13.29
N LEU A 141 12.95 12.74 -12.39
CA LEU A 141 12.51 11.35 -12.44
C LEU A 141 11.67 11.04 -11.21
N PHE A 142 10.41 10.66 -11.41
CA PHE A 142 9.63 9.97 -10.40
C PHE A 142 9.80 8.47 -10.58
N VAL A 143 10.15 7.77 -9.51
CA VAL A 143 10.34 6.32 -9.54
C VAL A 143 9.47 5.67 -8.47
N PHE A 144 8.76 4.60 -8.86
CA PHE A 144 7.95 3.76 -7.97
C PHE A 144 8.28 2.29 -8.22
N SER A 145 8.22 1.49 -7.19
CA SER A 145 8.74 0.11 -7.21
C SER A 145 7.67 -0.97 -7.25
N SER A 146 6.42 -0.62 -7.54
CA SER A 146 5.33 -1.59 -7.71
C SER A 146 4.44 -1.17 -8.87
N GLU A 147 4.30 -2.02 -9.88
CA GLU A 147 3.34 -1.81 -10.97
C GLU A 147 1.89 -1.81 -10.49
N ASN A 148 1.63 -2.53 -9.39
CA ASN A 148 0.29 -2.62 -8.82
C ASN A 148 -0.10 -1.40 -7.97
N LEU A 149 0.85 -0.50 -7.66
CA LEU A 149 0.60 0.68 -6.83
C LEU A 149 -0.53 1.56 -7.37
N PHE A 150 -0.63 1.71 -8.69
CA PHE A 150 -1.58 2.61 -9.35
C PHE A 150 -2.75 1.89 -10.01
N THR A 151 -3.03 0.64 -9.63
CA THR A 151 -4.22 -0.07 -10.07
C THR A 151 -5.47 0.38 -9.31
N ASP A 152 -6.64 0.21 -9.90
CA ASP A 152 -7.91 0.53 -9.26
C ASP A 152 -8.13 -0.30 -8.00
N GLU A 153 -7.76 -1.60 -8.02
CA GLU A 153 -7.88 -2.49 -6.88
C GLU A 153 -7.03 -1.98 -5.69
N SER A 154 -5.76 -1.66 -5.93
CA SER A 154 -4.87 -1.14 -4.90
C SER A 154 -5.35 0.19 -4.35
N SER A 155 -5.86 1.06 -5.21
CA SER A 155 -6.41 2.35 -4.79
C SER A 155 -7.66 2.20 -3.94
N GLN A 156 -8.57 1.28 -4.28
CA GLN A 156 -9.79 1.01 -3.52
C GLN A 156 -9.47 0.45 -2.11
N MET A 157 -8.42 -0.36 -1.96
CA MET A 157 -7.99 -0.91 -0.67
C MET A 157 -7.66 0.17 0.36
N VAL A 158 -7.24 1.35 -0.09
CA VAL A 158 -6.81 2.47 0.77
C VAL A 158 -7.64 3.75 0.54
N GLY A 159 -8.90 3.58 0.12
CA GLY A 159 -9.85 4.70 -0.03
C GLY A 159 -9.41 5.77 -1.05
N GLY A 160 -8.75 5.37 -2.14
CA GLY A 160 -8.36 6.27 -3.22
C GLY A 160 -6.99 6.95 -3.05
N SER A 161 -6.28 6.71 -1.94
CA SER A 161 -5.02 7.42 -1.65
C SER A 161 -3.94 7.19 -2.70
N ASN A 162 -3.83 5.98 -3.26
CA ASN A 162 -2.85 5.69 -4.31
C ASN A 162 -3.09 6.54 -5.56
N LEU A 163 -4.34 6.63 -6.01
CA LEU A 163 -4.70 7.46 -7.16
C LEU A 163 -4.52 8.95 -6.87
N GLN A 164 -4.77 9.38 -5.64
CA GLN A 164 -4.52 10.76 -5.21
C GLN A 164 -3.03 11.11 -5.28
N LEU A 165 -2.14 10.22 -4.82
CA LEU A 165 -0.69 10.38 -4.94
C LEU A 165 -0.29 10.48 -6.41
N PHE A 166 -0.77 9.57 -7.26
CA PHE A 166 -0.47 9.56 -8.69
C PHE A 166 -0.91 10.84 -9.38
N THR A 167 -2.11 11.34 -9.07
CA THR A 167 -2.63 12.60 -9.63
C THR A 167 -1.72 13.79 -9.31
N ARG A 168 -1.16 13.84 -8.11
CA ARG A 168 -0.23 14.91 -7.72
C ARG A 168 1.09 14.84 -8.49
N VAL A 169 1.60 13.63 -8.66
CA VAL A 169 2.81 13.41 -9.46
C VAL A 169 2.59 13.83 -10.93
N ILE A 170 1.46 13.47 -11.52
CA ILE A 170 1.11 13.88 -12.90
C ILE A 170 0.95 15.40 -13.00
N ASN A 171 0.33 16.05 -12.03
CA ASN A 171 0.18 17.51 -12.04
C ASN A 171 1.54 18.23 -11.97
N ASP A 172 2.51 17.71 -11.20
CA ASP A 172 3.87 18.26 -11.17
C ASP A 172 4.61 18.07 -12.50
N LEU A 173 4.39 16.92 -13.16
CA LEU A 173 4.98 16.65 -14.47
C LEU A 173 4.42 17.57 -15.56
N SER A 174 3.14 17.87 -15.54
CA SER A 174 2.47 18.68 -16.55
C SER A 174 2.69 20.20 -16.36
N GLU A 175 3.37 20.62 -15.27
CA GLU A 175 3.52 22.03 -14.88
C GLU A 175 2.16 22.75 -14.67
N GLU A 176 1.09 22.02 -14.71
CA GLU A 176 -0.22 22.55 -14.37
C GLU A 176 -0.28 22.74 -12.84
N GLN A 177 0.06 23.92 -12.38
CA GLN A 177 -0.35 24.36 -11.07
C GLN A 177 -1.87 24.45 -11.09
N SER A 178 -2.52 23.33 -10.89
CA SER A 178 -3.95 23.26 -10.66
C SER A 178 -4.24 24.03 -9.36
N SER A 179 -4.53 25.31 -9.50
CA SER A 179 -4.95 26.18 -8.39
C SER A 179 -6.35 25.82 -7.87
N VAL A 180 -6.97 24.79 -8.41
CA VAL A 180 -8.25 24.26 -7.97
C VAL A 180 -8.12 22.77 -7.71
N SER A 181 -7.74 22.42 -6.51
CA SER A 181 -8.07 21.11 -5.96
C SER A 181 -9.59 21.07 -5.81
N ILE A 182 -10.29 20.57 -6.82
CA ILE A 182 -11.67 20.15 -6.63
C ILE A 182 -11.55 18.85 -5.82
N PRO A 183 -11.88 18.84 -4.52
CA PRO A 183 -11.91 17.59 -3.78
C PRO A 183 -12.91 16.71 -4.53
N VAL A 184 -12.44 15.63 -5.11
CA VAL A 184 -13.30 14.56 -5.60
C VAL A 184 -14.18 14.23 -4.41
N LYS A 185 -15.48 14.46 -4.53
CA LYS A 185 -16.44 14.08 -3.51
C LYS A 185 -16.45 12.55 -3.56
N GLU A 186 -15.56 11.95 -2.77
CA GLU A 186 -15.56 10.52 -2.58
C GLU A 186 -16.92 10.19 -1.99
N TYR A 187 -17.73 9.52 -2.77
CA TYR A 187 -18.83 8.74 -2.22
C TYR A 187 -18.14 7.56 -1.53
N THR A 188 -17.60 7.80 -0.36
CA THR A 188 -17.25 6.73 0.56
C THR A 188 -18.53 5.93 0.72
N GLN A 189 -18.58 4.74 0.12
CA GLN A 189 -19.43 3.71 0.65
C GLN A 189 -18.91 3.53 2.07
N GLU A 190 -19.61 4.14 3.03
CA GLU A 190 -19.39 3.82 4.43
C GLU A 190 -19.63 2.32 4.55
N SER A 191 -18.56 1.54 4.45
CA SER A 191 -18.62 0.15 4.83
C SER A 191 -18.92 0.17 6.31
N ILE A 192 -20.12 -0.26 6.66
CA ILE A 192 -20.52 -0.42 8.05
C ILE A 192 -19.62 -1.51 8.62
N THR A 193 -18.48 -1.12 9.16
CA THR A 193 -17.61 -2.00 9.93
C THR A 193 -18.27 -2.26 11.26
N VAL A 194 -19.00 -3.35 11.35
CA VAL A 194 -19.56 -3.81 12.63
C VAL A 194 -18.38 -4.37 13.44
N PRO A 195 -18.04 -3.79 14.59
CA PRO A 195 -16.98 -4.33 15.45
C PRO A 195 -17.23 -5.80 15.77
N GLN A 196 -16.20 -6.61 15.76
CA GLN A 196 -16.30 -8.07 15.92
C GLN A 196 -17.10 -8.49 17.17
N ASN A 197 -16.97 -7.75 18.28
CA ASN A 197 -17.72 -7.97 19.51
C ASN A 197 -19.24 -7.76 19.32
N GLN A 198 -19.65 -6.77 18.54
CA GLN A 198 -21.08 -6.53 18.23
C GLN A 198 -21.62 -7.60 17.29
N PHE A 199 -20.83 -8.04 16.31
CA PHE A 199 -21.21 -9.14 15.43
C PHE A 199 -21.42 -10.45 16.20
N VAL A 200 -20.49 -10.80 17.11
CA VAL A 200 -20.61 -11.98 17.96
C VAL A 200 -21.82 -11.88 18.90
N PHE A 201 -22.06 -10.72 19.50
CA PHE A 201 -23.21 -10.49 20.37
C PHE A 201 -24.56 -10.64 19.62
N LEU A 202 -24.66 -10.05 18.42
CA LEU A 202 -25.86 -10.18 17.57
C LEU A 202 -26.07 -11.64 17.12
N GLY A 203 -25.01 -12.33 16.75
CA GLY A 203 -25.05 -13.74 16.35
C GLY A 203 -25.52 -14.64 17.51
N LEU A 204 -24.95 -14.46 18.70
CA LEU A 204 -25.33 -15.23 19.89
C LEU A 204 -26.80 -14.98 20.27
N THR A 205 -27.24 -13.73 20.21
CA THR A 205 -28.61 -13.34 20.54
C THR A 205 -29.62 -13.93 19.56
N THR A 206 -29.37 -13.86 18.27
CA THR A 206 -30.32 -14.34 17.26
C THR A 206 -30.31 -15.87 17.11
N VAL A 207 -29.14 -16.51 17.18
CA VAL A 207 -29.01 -17.95 16.89
C VAL A 207 -29.26 -18.81 18.13
N ILE A 208 -28.95 -18.32 19.33
CA ILE A 208 -29.07 -19.11 20.57
C ILE A 208 -30.20 -18.60 21.42
N LEU A 209 -30.18 -17.33 21.83
CA LEU A 209 -31.12 -16.81 22.83
C LEU A 209 -32.56 -16.86 22.32
N LEU A 210 -32.82 -16.45 21.12
CA LEU A 210 -34.17 -16.38 20.55
C LEU A 210 -34.81 -17.78 20.38
N PRO A 211 -34.12 -18.81 19.83
CA PRO A 211 -34.66 -20.16 19.78
C PRO A 211 -34.91 -20.79 21.18
N VAL A 212 -33.98 -20.54 22.13
CA VAL A 212 -34.15 -21.05 23.51
C VAL A 212 -35.38 -20.45 24.19
N LEU A 213 -35.64 -19.15 24.02
CA LEU A 213 -36.83 -18.48 24.51
C LEU A 213 -38.11 -19.06 23.90
N LEU A 214 -38.13 -19.30 22.61
CA LEU A 214 -39.26 -19.90 21.91
C LEU A 214 -39.52 -21.35 22.39
N LEU A 215 -38.46 -22.15 22.55
CA LEU A 215 -38.59 -23.51 23.07
C LEU A 215 -39.12 -23.52 24.51
N THR A 216 -38.59 -22.67 25.39
CA THR A 216 -39.05 -22.58 26.78
C THR A 216 -40.52 -22.13 26.87
N ALA A 217 -40.92 -21.15 26.06
CA ALA A 217 -42.30 -20.71 25.97
C ALA A 217 -43.22 -21.85 25.47
N GLY A 218 -42.80 -22.59 24.46
CA GLY A 218 -43.50 -23.75 23.92
C GLY A 218 -43.69 -24.85 24.97
N ILE A 219 -42.65 -25.18 25.74
CA ILE A 219 -42.69 -26.18 26.78
C ILE A 219 -43.65 -25.73 27.89
N VAL A 220 -43.59 -24.46 28.34
CA VAL A 220 -44.48 -23.91 29.36
C VAL A 220 -45.94 -23.98 28.91
N ILE A 221 -46.24 -23.61 27.67
CA ILE A 221 -47.60 -23.71 27.12
C ILE A 221 -48.06 -25.18 27.07
N TRP A 222 -47.20 -26.07 26.59
CA TRP A 222 -47.50 -27.50 26.49
C TRP A 222 -47.79 -28.11 27.87
N VAL A 223 -46.98 -27.87 28.87
CA VAL A 223 -47.17 -28.35 30.25
C VAL A 223 -48.47 -27.83 30.87
N ARG A 224 -48.79 -26.53 30.65
CA ARG A 224 -50.07 -25.97 31.12
C ARG A 224 -51.25 -26.59 30.42
N THR A 225 -51.21 -26.81 29.10
CA THR A 225 -52.29 -27.39 28.34
C THR A 225 -52.53 -28.85 28.74
N VAL A 226 -51.48 -29.65 28.90
CA VAL A 226 -51.61 -31.06 29.35
C VAL A 226 -52.12 -31.14 30.76
N SER A 227 -51.78 -30.23 31.66
CA SER A 227 -52.26 -30.20 33.05
C SER A 227 -53.74 -29.88 33.14
N TYR A 228 -54.34 -29.19 32.17
CA TYR A 228 -55.80 -28.91 32.12
C TYR A 228 -56.63 -30.03 31.52
N THR A 229 -56.06 -31.03 30.85
CA THR A 229 -56.79 -32.15 30.26
C THR A 229 -56.89 -33.38 31.14
N HIS A 230 -56.35 -33.34 32.37
CA HIS A 230 -56.38 -34.41 33.36
C HIS A 230 -57.21 -34.07 34.63
N LEU A 231 -58.15 -33.11 34.53
CA LEU A 231 -59.12 -32.83 35.59
C LEU A 231 -60.58 -33.20 35.12
#